data_a19b4280535905ad7f035e0f00150dd3
#
_entry.id   a19b4280535905ad7f035e0f00150dd3
#
_cell.length_a   1.000
_cell.length_b   1.000
_cell.length_c   1.000
_cell.angle_alpha   90.00
_cell.angle_beta   90.00
_cell.angle_gamma   90.00
#
_symmetry.space_group_name_H-M   'P 1'
#
loop_
_entity.id
_entity.type
_entity.pdbx_description
1 polymer ?
#
loop_
_entity_poly.entity_id
_entity_poly.type
_entity_poly.pdbx_seq_one_letter_code
_entity_poly.pdbx_strand_id
1 'polypeptide(L)'
;MIGLYFSGTGNSKWALNTFCNEYDSNIKTYSIEDSNAIKEIENSDTIIFAYPIYFSSLPKILKDFIVSNKDLWKNKKVFAIATMGLFSGDGSGCLKRLLKKYGGKTIGGLYLMMPDSIGDEKVLKRSIEKNRLLIKNAEEKIKKSVEKLRKGKTTKNGLNFFNHMIGLFGQRLWFGHKTKNYSNKLKINVDTCIGCGKCVKLCPMDNIALDNNKATQNNKCTMCYRCINNCPKQSITLLGKQVVEQCTIEKYID
;
A
#
# COMPACT_ATOMS: atom_id res chain seq x y z
N MET A 1 12.29 -9.82 14.81
CA MET A 1 11.51 -9.70 13.55
C MET A 1 10.28 -8.85 13.81
N ILE A 2 9.93 -7.96 12.89
CA ILE A 2 8.73 -7.12 12.95
C ILE A 2 8.01 -7.09 11.60
N GLY A 3 6.74 -6.69 11.63
CA GLY A 3 5.97 -6.36 10.45
C GLY A 3 5.86 -4.83 10.28
N LEU A 4 6.10 -4.33 9.06
CA LEU A 4 5.86 -2.94 8.69
C LEU A 4 4.84 -2.85 7.57
N TYR A 5 4.00 -1.84 7.57
CA TYR A 5 3.09 -1.62 6.45
C TYR A 5 2.84 -0.15 6.15
N PHE A 6 2.51 0.10 4.89
CA PHE A 6 1.71 1.23 4.45
C PHE A 6 0.42 0.71 3.83
N SER A 7 -0.73 1.26 4.21
CA SER A 7 -2.03 0.81 3.69
C SER A 7 -2.99 2.00 3.51
N GLY A 8 -3.53 2.16 2.31
CA GLY A 8 -4.56 3.15 2.00
C GLY A 8 -5.95 2.72 2.48
N THR A 9 -6.37 1.52 2.12
CA THR A 9 -7.73 0.98 2.31
C THR A 9 -7.77 -0.31 3.13
N GLY A 10 -6.73 -0.61 3.90
CA GLY A 10 -6.66 -1.78 4.78
C GLY A 10 -6.00 -3.02 4.16
N ASN A 11 -5.99 -3.18 2.84
CA ASN A 11 -5.52 -4.38 2.15
C ASN A 11 -4.10 -4.83 2.58
N SER A 12 -3.13 -3.94 2.56
CA SER A 12 -1.73 -4.29 2.91
C SER A 12 -1.56 -4.56 4.41
N LYS A 13 -2.30 -3.84 5.27
CA LYS A 13 -2.34 -4.10 6.71
C LYS A 13 -2.89 -5.49 6.99
N TRP A 14 -4.02 -5.83 6.37
CA TRP A 14 -4.63 -7.16 6.51
C TRP A 14 -3.67 -8.26 6.04
N ALA A 15 -3.05 -8.10 4.87
CA ALA A 15 -2.12 -9.08 4.33
C ALA A 15 -0.90 -9.30 5.24
N LEU A 16 -0.37 -8.23 5.84
CA LEU A 16 0.72 -8.32 6.80
C LEU A 16 0.29 -9.06 8.07
N ASN A 17 -0.83 -8.65 8.66
CA ASN A 17 -1.31 -9.24 9.91
C ASN A 17 -1.61 -10.74 9.72
N THR A 18 -2.26 -11.12 8.61
CA THR A 18 -2.52 -12.52 8.26
C THR A 18 -1.21 -13.31 8.10
N PHE A 19 -0.20 -12.72 7.43
CA PHE A 19 1.11 -13.36 7.27
C PHE A 19 1.84 -13.53 8.61
N CYS A 20 1.86 -12.48 9.44
CA CYS A 20 2.52 -12.53 10.74
C CYS A 20 1.84 -13.52 11.67
N ASN A 21 0.52 -13.48 11.79
CA ASN A 21 -0.24 -14.43 12.61
C ASN A 21 -0.03 -15.88 12.18
N GLU A 22 0.03 -16.14 10.87
CA GLU A 22 0.29 -17.47 10.33
C GLU A 22 1.74 -17.92 10.59
N TYR A 23 2.73 -17.00 10.55
CA TYR A 23 4.15 -17.33 10.75
C TYR A 23 4.50 -17.44 12.25
N ASP A 24 4.20 -16.40 13.03
CA ASP A 24 4.37 -16.30 14.47
C ASP A 24 3.49 -15.15 14.98
N SER A 25 2.49 -15.48 15.79
CA SER A 25 1.51 -14.52 16.33
C SER A 25 2.12 -13.47 17.28
N ASN A 26 3.36 -13.67 17.76
CA ASN A 26 4.08 -12.71 18.59
C ASN A 26 4.72 -11.57 17.77
N ILE A 27 4.74 -11.65 16.43
CA ILE A 27 5.31 -10.61 15.59
C ILE A 27 4.43 -9.35 15.64
N LYS A 28 4.96 -8.28 16.23
CA LYS A 28 4.29 -6.98 16.27
C LYS A 28 4.32 -6.32 14.89
N THR A 29 3.22 -5.64 14.55
CA THR A 29 3.07 -4.94 13.26
C THR A 29 2.87 -3.45 13.46
N TYR A 30 3.56 -2.62 12.68
CA TYR A 30 3.55 -1.17 12.78
C TYR A 30 3.26 -0.53 11.41
N SER A 31 2.48 0.55 11.41
CA SER A 31 2.44 1.44 10.24
C SER A 31 3.76 2.19 10.13
N ILE A 32 4.22 2.49 8.90
CA ILE A 32 5.34 3.42 8.71
C ILE A 32 5.05 4.85 9.19
N GLU A 33 3.79 5.12 9.52
CA GLU A 33 3.30 6.39 10.08
C GLU A 33 3.34 6.39 11.63
N ASP A 34 3.63 5.23 12.25
CA ASP A 34 3.74 5.09 13.70
C ASP A 34 5.09 5.63 14.18
N SER A 35 5.07 6.46 15.23
CA SER A 35 6.28 7.01 15.84
C SER A 35 7.25 5.95 16.37
N ASN A 36 6.74 4.77 16.75
CA ASN A 36 7.56 3.66 17.22
C ASN A 36 8.23 2.86 16.08
N ALA A 37 7.78 3.02 14.83
CA ALA A 37 8.27 2.21 13.71
C ALA A 37 9.80 2.28 13.56
N ILE A 38 10.40 3.46 13.72
CA ILE A 38 11.84 3.67 13.58
C ILE A 38 12.60 2.86 14.64
N LYS A 39 12.22 3.00 15.91
CA LYS A 39 12.84 2.28 17.04
C LYS A 39 12.74 0.76 16.86
N GLU A 40 11.60 0.29 16.38
CA GLU A 40 11.37 -1.14 16.17
C GLU A 40 12.16 -1.69 14.97
N ILE A 41 12.39 -0.88 13.93
CA ILE A 41 13.30 -1.22 12.83
C ILE A 41 14.74 -1.36 13.34
N GLU A 42 15.21 -0.41 14.16
CA GLU A 42 16.56 -0.46 14.75
C GLU A 42 16.80 -1.78 15.47
N ASN A 43 15.84 -2.21 16.28
CA ASN A 43 15.91 -3.41 17.11
C ASN A 43 15.63 -4.73 16.37
N SER A 44 15.44 -4.71 15.06
CA SER A 44 15.03 -5.89 14.29
C SER A 44 15.94 -6.15 13.08
N ASP A 45 16.47 -7.36 12.95
CA ASP A 45 17.28 -7.77 11.78
C ASP A 45 16.41 -8.12 10.57
N THR A 46 15.21 -8.61 10.81
CA THR A 46 14.29 -9.07 9.75
C THR A 46 12.97 -8.33 9.81
N ILE A 47 12.55 -7.85 8.67
CA ILE A 47 11.34 -7.03 8.50
C ILE A 47 10.44 -7.67 7.44
N ILE A 48 9.19 -7.90 7.76
CA ILE A 48 8.14 -8.25 6.79
C ILE A 48 7.49 -6.93 6.38
N PHE A 49 7.61 -6.52 5.13
CA PHE A 49 7.17 -5.21 4.68
C PHE A 49 6.02 -5.30 3.67
N ALA A 50 4.82 -4.90 4.08
CA ALA A 50 3.61 -4.92 3.25
C ALA A 50 3.22 -3.53 2.73
N TYR A 51 2.89 -3.43 1.43
CA TYR A 51 2.54 -2.17 0.78
C TYR A 51 1.75 -2.39 -0.51
N PRO A 52 0.94 -1.40 -0.94
CA PRO A 52 0.27 -1.46 -2.23
C PRO A 52 1.21 -1.10 -3.38
N ILE A 53 0.93 -1.63 -4.57
CA ILE A 53 1.60 -1.23 -5.80
C ILE A 53 0.79 -0.14 -6.48
N TYR A 54 1.43 0.98 -6.79
CA TYR A 54 0.87 2.06 -7.57
C TYR A 54 1.61 2.18 -8.91
N PHE A 55 0.93 1.88 -10.02
CA PHE A 55 1.48 1.96 -11.38
C PHE A 55 2.84 1.24 -11.52
N SER A 56 2.91 -0.02 -11.09
CA SER A 56 4.13 -0.85 -11.06
C SER A 56 5.30 -0.24 -10.27
N SER A 57 5.02 0.66 -9.33
CA SER A 57 6.03 1.34 -8.51
C SER A 57 5.65 1.33 -7.04
N LEU A 58 6.60 1.74 -6.20
CA LEU A 58 6.35 1.98 -4.78
C LEU A 58 5.50 3.24 -4.59
N PRO A 59 4.59 3.26 -3.60
CA PRO A 59 3.96 4.50 -3.16
C PRO A 59 5.02 5.55 -2.78
N LYS A 60 4.75 6.83 -3.11
CA LYS A 60 5.68 7.92 -2.79
C LYS A 60 6.01 7.96 -1.29
N ILE A 61 5.00 7.86 -0.43
CA ILE A 61 5.18 7.86 1.03
C ILE A 61 6.12 6.74 1.51
N LEU A 62 6.01 5.53 0.94
CA LEU A 62 6.91 4.42 1.26
C LEU A 62 8.34 4.70 0.80
N LYS A 63 8.50 5.24 -0.41
CA LYS A 63 9.81 5.63 -0.95
C LYS A 63 10.46 6.70 -0.09
N ASP A 64 9.71 7.74 0.28
CA ASP A 64 10.18 8.84 1.11
C ASP A 64 10.59 8.33 2.50
N PHE A 65 9.78 7.46 3.12
CA PHE A 65 10.11 6.83 4.40
C PHE A 65 11.45 6.07 4.36
N ILE A 66 11.67 5.26 3.31
CA ILE A 66 12.92 4.50 3.17
C ILE A 66 14.12 5.43 2.95
N VAL A 67 13.96 6.49 2.14
CA VAL A 67 15.03 7.44 1.83
C VAL A 67 15.39 8.31 3.04
N SER A 68 14.39 8.81 3.76
CA SER A 68 14.60 9.64 4.97
C SER A 68 15.27 8.86 6.10
N ASN A 69 15.06 7.54 6.15
CA ASN A 69 15.64 6.65 7.16
C ASN A 69 16.68 5.69 6.54
N LYS A 70 17.49 6.18 5.61
CA LYS A 70 18.40 5.35 4.79
C LYS A 70 19.37 4.49 5.60
N ASP A 71 19.86 4.99 6.73
CA ASP A 71 20.86 4.34 7.56
C ASP A 71 20.31 3.14 8.35
N LEU A 72 19.01 3.11 8.59
CA LEU A 72 18.32 2.00 9.26
C LEU A 72 18.35 0.69 8.46
N TRP A 73 18.49 0.77 7.14
CA TRP A 73 18.36 -0.40 6.27
C TRP A 73 19.64 -1.23 6.15
N LYS A 74 20.77 -0.73 6.63
CA LYS A 74 22.05 -1.44 6.58
C LYS A 74 21.92 -2.80 7.29
N ASN A 75 22.29 -3.88 6.58
CA ASN A 75 22.23 -5.27 7.03
C ASN A 75 20.81 -5.82 7.33
N LYS A 76 19.74 -5.06 7.14
CA LYS A 76 18.38 -5.55 7.36
C LYS A 76 17.96 -6.55 6.27
N LYS A 77 17.27 -7.62 6.69
CA LYS A 77 16.66 -8.62 5.81
C LYS A 77 15.17 -8.26 5.64
N VAL A 78 14.71 -8.09 4.42
CA VAL A 78 13.33 -7.66 4.16
C VAL A 78 12.59 -8.69 3.30
N PHE A 79 11.47 -9.18 3.80
CA PHE A 79 10.49 -9.96 3.02
C PHE A 79 9.38 -9.02 2.56
N ALA A 80 9.16 -8.90 1.25
CA ALA A 80 8.21 -7.97 0.66
C ALA A 80 6.84 -8.62 0.43
N ILE A 81 5.76 -8.01 0.90
CA ILE A 81 4.38 -8.37 0.58
C ILE A 81 3.78 -7.21 -0.23
N ALA A 82 3.54 -7.43 -1.52
CA ALA A 82 2.99 -6.40 -2.39
C ALA A 82 1.53 -6.71 -2.74
N THR A 83 0.63 -5.79 -2.41
CA THR A 83 -0.81 -5.90 -2.74
C THR A 83 -1.14 -5.08 -3.99
N MET A 84 -2.03 -5.58 -4.83
CA MET A 84 -2.39 -4.97 -6.12
C MET A 84 -3.82 -5.28 -6.51
N GLY A 85 -4.45 -4.39 -7.30
CA GLY A 85 -5.78 -4.62 -7.86
C GLY A 85 -5.77 -5.53 -9.10
N LEU A 86 -4.81 -5.36 -10.00
CA LEU A 86 -4.71 -6.11 -11.27
C LEU A 86 -3.30 -6.67 -11.50
N PHE A 87 -2.31 -5.79 -11.58
CA PHE A 87 -0.96 -6.13 -12.01
C PHE A 87 0.08 -5.40 -11.17
N SER A 88 1.15 -6.10 -10.81
CA SER A 88 2.21 -5.56 -9.97
C SER A 88 3.42 -5.06 -10.74
N GLY A 89 3.63 -5.58 -11.94
CA GLY A 89 4.89 -5.35 -12.65
C GLY A 89 6.09 -5.66 -11.76
N ASP A 90 6.88 -4.65 -11.48
CA ASP A 90 8.16 -4.72 -10.78
C ASP A 90 8.10 -4.15 -9.34
N GLY A 91 6.93 -4.15 -8.71
CA GLY A 91 6.75 -3.51 -7.40
C GLY A 91 7.74 -4.00 -6.33
N SER A 92 7.91 -5.32 -6.15
CA SER A 92 8.91 -5.87 -5.23
C SER A 92 10.35 -5.63 -5.70
N GLY A 93 10.59 -5.61 -7.00
CA GLY A 93 11.90 -5.28 -7.57
C GLY A 93 12.30 -3.83 -7.32
N CYS A 94 11.34 -2.89 -7.35
CA CYS A 94 11.59 -1.50 -6.96
C CYS A 94 12.05 -1.39 -5.51
N LEU A 95 11.37 -2.08 -4.58
CA LEU A 95 11.78 -2.13 -3.18
C LEU A 95 13.17 -2.74 -3.03
N LYS A 96 13.43 -3.89 -3.68
CA LYS A 96 14.73 -4.56 -3.65
C LYS A 96 15.87 -3.64 -4.06
N ARG A 97 15.73 -2.90 -5.16
CA ARG A 97 16.76 -1.98 -5.65
C ARG A 97 16.96 -0.79 -4.71
N LEU A 98 15.87 -0.25 -4.16
CA LEU A 98 15.94 0.86 -3.22
C LEU A 98 16.64 0.45 -1.92
N LEU A 99 16.26 -0.68 -1.32
CA LEU A 99 16.89 -1.19 -0.11
C LEU A 99 18.36 -1.56 -0.34
N LYS A 100 18.69 -2.20 -1.48
CA LYS A 100 20.08 -2.53 -1.84
C LYS A 100 20.98 -1.30 -1.85
N LYS A 101 20.47 -0.15 -2.31
CA LYS A 101 21.20 1.14 -2.31
C LYS A 101 21.63 1.56 -0.90
N TYR A 102 20.89 1.15 0.13
CA TYR A 102 21.14 1.50 1.53
C TYR A 102 21.60 0.30 2.38
N GLY A 103 22.14 -0.74 1.73
CA GLY A 103 22.73 -1.90 2.42
C GLY A 103 21.73 -2.95 2.92
N GLY A 104 20.44 -2.82 2.59
CA GLY A 104 19.41 -3.80 2.91
C GLY A 104 19.34 -4.95 1.90
N LYS A 105 18.90 -6.12 2.35
CA LYS A 105 18.78 -7.34 1.54
C LYS A 105 17.32 -7.80 1.49
N THR A 106 16.72 -7.81 0.30
CA THR A 106 15.41 -8.45 0.11
C THR A 106 15.58 -9.97 0.02
N ILE A 107 14.98 -10.70 0.96
CA ILE A 107 15.08 -12.16 1.10
C ILE A 107 13.95 -12.92 0.43
N GLY A 108 12.84 -12.26 0.11
CA GLY A 108 11.70 -12.86 -0.55
C GLY A 108 10.67 -11.84 -1.01
N GLY A 109 9.70 -12.27 -1.80
CA GLY A 109 8.59 -11.44 -2.28
C GLY A 109 7.32 -12.25 -2.50
N LEU A 110 6.19 -11.72 -2.06
CA LEU A 110 4.86 -12.29 -2.23
C LEU A 110 3.93 -11.26 -2.89
N TYR A 111 3.23 -11.66 -3.95
CA TYR A 111 2.24 -10.86 -4.65
C TYR A 111 0.82 -11.32 -4.34
N LEU A 112 -0.01 -10.39 -3.87
CA LEU A 112 -1.40 -10.65 -3.51
C LEU A 112 -2.33 -9.76 -4.34
N MET A 113 -3.22 -10.37 -5.12
CA MET A 113 -4.33 -9.65 -5.72
C MET A 113 -5.38 -9.39 -4.65
N MET A 114 -5.77 -8.14 -4.50
CA MET A 114 -6.70 -7.66 -3.48
C MET A 114 -7.81 -6.83 -4.12
N PRO A 115 -8.92 -6.57 -3.43
CA PRO A 115 -9.93 -5.61 -3.87
C PRO A 115 -9.29 -4.28 -4.24
N ASP A 116 -9.76 -3.66 -5.35
CA ASP A 116 -9.21 -2.39 -5.80
C ASP A 116 -9.56 -1.26 -4.83
N SER A 117 -8.62 -0.36 -4.56
CA SER A 117 -8.79 0.78 -3.66
C SER A 117 -9.37 2.03 -4.32
N ILE A 118 -9.43 2.07 -5.66
CA ILE A 118 -9.93 3.23 -6.42
C ILE A 118 -11.45 3.26 -6.35
N GLY A 119 -12.00 4.11 -5.46
CA GLY A 119 -13.43 4.17 -5.15
C GLY A 119 -14.30 4.92 -6.16
N ASP A 120 -13.70 5.72 -7.03
CA ASP A 120 -14.39 6.65 -7.94
C ASP A 120 -14.31 6.27 -9.43
N GLU A 121 -13.85 5.04 -9.75
CA GLU A 121 -13.80 4.51 -11.12
C GLU A 121 -14.63 3.23 -11.28
N LYS A 122 -15.68 3.29 -12.10
CA LYS A 122 -16.62 2.18 -12.29
C LYS A 122 -15.97 0.94 -12.92
N VAL A 123 -15.06 1.14 -13.87
CA VAL A 123 -14.39 0.05 -14.62
C VAL A 123 -13.57 -0.87 -13.73
N LEU A 124 -13.10 -0.38 -12.58
CA LEU A 124 -12.29 -1.13 -11.63
C LEU A 124 -13.12 -1.89 -10.59
N LYS A 125 -14.45 -1.78 -10.62
CA LYS A 125 -15.33 -2.42 -9.65
C LYS A 125 -15.58 -3.89 -9.96
N ARG A 126 -15.61 -4.67 -8.90
CA ARG A 126 -15.96 -6.09 -8.91
C ARG A 126 -17.10 -6.34 -7.93
N SER A 127 -17.85 -7.41 -8.12
CA SER A 127 -18.89 -7.80 -7.14
C SER A 127 -18.25 -8.13 -5.77
N ILE A 128 -19.05 -8.08 -4.73
CA ILE A 128 -18.61 -8.42 -3.36
C ILE A 128 -18.06 -9.84 -3.32
N GLU A 129 -18.71 -10.80 -3.97
CA GLU A 129 -18.31 -12.20 -4.02
C GLU A 129 -16.95 -12.36 -4.70
N LYS A 130 -16.70 -11.64 -5.80
CA LYS A 130 -15.39 -11.63 -6.47
C LYS A 130 -14.31 -11.04 -5.58
N ASN A 131 -14.60 -9.98 -4.83
CA ASN A 131 -13.67 -9.37 -3.90
C ASN A 131 -13.37 -10.31 -2.71
N ARG A 132 -14.38 -10.97 -2.14
CA ARG A 132 -14.21 -12.00 -1.10
C ARG A 132 -13.35 -13.18 -1.59
N LEU A 133 -13.59 -13.63 -2.82
CA LEU A 133 -12.77 -14.68 -3.43
C LEU A 133 -11.29 -14.25 -3.58
N LEU A 134 -11.01 -12.98 -3.92
CA LEU A 134 -9.64 -12.47 -3.97
C LEU A 134 -8.97 -12.56 -2.59
N ILE A 135 -9.68 -12.22 -1.51
CA ILE A 135 -9.17 -12.30 -0.14
C ILE A 135 -8.88 -13.75 0.25
N LYS A 136 -9.82 -14.66 0.00
CA LYS A 136 -9.62 -16.10 0.23
C LYS A 136 -8.39 -16.64 -0.50
N ASN A 137 -8.24 -16.32 -1.78
CA ASN A 137 -7.08 -16.70 -2.57
C ASN A 137 -5.77 -16.08 -2.05
N ALA A 138 -5.82 -14.84 -1.53
CA ALA A 138 -4.67 -14.20 -0.92
C ALA A 138 -4.26 -14.90 0.38
N GLU A 139 -5.21 -15.29 1.21
CA GLU A 139 -4.97 -16.06 2.43
C GLU A 139 -4.30 -17.41 2.15
N GLU A 140 -4.79 -18.17 1.17
CA GLU A 140 -4.16 -19.43 0.76
C GLU A 140 -2.73 -19.25 0.25
N LYS A 141 -2.46 -18.15 -0.50
CA LYS A 141 -1.11 -17.82 -0.94
C LYS A 141 -0.20 -17.44 0.22
N ILE A 142 -0.72 -16.75 1.22
CA ILE A 142 0.01 -16.41 2.44
C ILE A 142 0.41 -17.70 3.16
N LYS A 143 -0.54 -18.61 3.44
CA LYS A 143 -0.28 -19.91 4.08
C LYS A 143 0.83 -20.69 3.36
N LYS A 144 0.72 -20.85 2.04
CA LYS A 144 1.74 -21.51 1.21
C LYS A 144 3.11 -20.81 1.26
N SER A 145 3.13 -19.48 1.36
CA SER A 145 4.37 -18.71 1.46
C SER A 145 5.03 -18.86 2.82
N VAL A 146 4.24 -18.86 3.89
CA VAL A 146 4.71 -19.09 5.26
C VAL A 146 5.28 -20.51 5.42
N GLU A 147 4.58 -21.53 4.93
CA GLU A 147 5.09 -22.92 4.93
C GLU A 147 6.46 -23.05 4.23
N LYS A 148 6.63 -22.35 3.08
CA LYS A 148 7.93 -22.32 2.40
C LYS A 148 9.00 -21.66 3.25
N LEU A 149 8.65 -20.53 3.88
CA LEU A 149 9.59 -19.77 4.71
C LEU A 149 10.02 -20.58 5.94
N ARG A 150 9.11 -21.30 6.59
CA ARG A 150 9.44 -22.24 7.69
C ARG A 150 10.40 -23.36 7.27
N LYS A 151 10.34 -23.77 6.00
CA LYS A 151 11.26 -24.77 5.40
C LYS A 151 12.56 -24.15 4.86
N GLY A 152 12.89 -22.91 5.23
CA GLY A 152 14.07 -22.18 4.76
C GLY A 152 14.03 -21.77 3.28
N LYS A 153 12.87 -21.90 2.62
CA LYS A 153 12.65 -21.48 1.21
C LYS A 153 11.81 -20.22 1.18
N THR A 154 11.97 -19.39 0.14
CA THR A 154 11.19 -18.16 0.01
C THR A 154 10.45 -18.09 -1.32
N THR A 155 9.29 -17.46 -1.33
CA THR A 155 8.66 -17.00 -2.57
C THR A 155 9.45 -15.83 -3.14
N LYS A 156 9.50 -15.71 -4.47
CA LYS A 156 10.31 -14.69 -5.17
C LYS A 156 9.47 -13.90 -6.19
N ASN A 157 8.18 -13.67 -5.88
CA ASN A 157 7.33 -12.90 -6.80
C ASN A 157 7.89 -11.50 -7.02
N GLY A 158 7.98 -11.10 -8.29
CA GLY A 158 8.44 -9.79 -8.71
C GLY A 158 9.92 -9.46 -8.48
N LEU A 159 10.74 -10.45 -8.11
CA LEU A 159 12.17 -10.23 -7.87
C LEU A 159 13.07 -10.64 -9.04
N ASN A 160 12.51 -11.21 -10.10
CA ASN A 160 13.23 -11.65 -11.29
C ASN A 160 13.33 -10.53 -12.34
N PHE A 161 14.30 -10.66 -13.25
CA PHE A 161 14.58 -9.67 -14.30
C PHE A 161 13.39 -9.47 -15.25
N PHE A 162 12.64 -10.51 -15.57
CA PHE A 162 11.51 -10.43 -16.48
C PHE A 162 10.41 -9.48 -15.98
N ASN A 163 10.07 -9.57 -14.69
CA ASN A 163 9.13 -8.63 -14.07
C ASN A 163 9.64 -7.19 -14.08
N HIS A 164 10.96 -6.99 -14.01
CA HIS A 164 11.54 -5.65 -14.15
C HIS A 164 11.29 -5.05 -15.53
N MET A 165 11.54 -5.81 -16.60
CA MET A 165 11.32 -5.37 -17.98
C MET A 165 9.83 -5.07 -18.23
N ILE A 166 8.93 -5.97 -17.85
CA ILE A 166 7.49 -5.76 -18.00
C ILE A 166 7.03 -4.52 -17.20
N GLY A 167 7.48 -4.35 -15.97
CA GLY A 167 7.12 -3.18 -15.16
C GLY A 167 7.68 -1.87 -15.71
N LEU A 168 8.87 -1.90 -16.30
CA LEU A 168 9.48 -0.71 -16.90
C LEU A 168 8.75 -0.30 -18.19
N PHE A 169 8.67 -1.19 -19.16
CA PHE A 169 8.11 -0.88 -20.48
C PHE A 169 6.58 -0.88 -20.48
N GLY A 170 5.92 -1.77 -19.71
CA GLY A 170 4.47 -1.88 -19.70
C GLY A 170 3.75 -0.79 -18.92
N GLN A 171 4.32 -0.26 -17.87
CA GLN A 171 3.61 0.71 -17.01
C GLN A 171 4.44 1.92 -16.57
N ARG A 172 5.70 1.78 -16.15
CA ARG A 172 6.44 2.91 -15.56
C ARG A 172 6.74 4.02 -16.54
N LEU A 173 7.05 3.71 -17.79
CA LEU A 173 7.29 4.71 -18.83
C LEU A 173 6.02 5.52 -19.14
N TRP A 174 4.85 4.89 -19.08
CA TRP A 174 3.56 5.52 -19.39
C TRP A 174 2.91 6.18 -18.17
N PHE A 175 3.05 5.58 -16.99
CA PHE A 175 2.35 5.99 -15.78
C PHE A 175 3.29 6.47 -14.66
N GLY A 176 4.61 6.43 -14.86
CA GLY A 176 5.59 6.78 -13.83
C GLY A 176 5.45 8.20 -13.27
N HIS A 177 4.90 9.11 -14.06
CA HIS A 177 4.62 10.49 -13.64
C HIS A 177 3.17 10.69 -13.15
N LYS A 178 2.27 9.70 -13.29
CA LYS A 178 0.85 9.87 -12.93
C LYS A 178 0.66 10.33 -11.49
N THR A 179 1.29 9.69 -10.53
CA THR A 179 1.14 10.09 -9.13
C THR A 179 1.51 11.55 -8.90
N LYS A 180 2.59 12.03 -9.54
CA LYS A 180 3.00 13.44 -9.49
C LYS A 180 1.98 14.34 -10.20
N ASN A 181 1.51 13.94 -11.38
CA ASN A 181 0.53 14.69 -12.17
C ASN A 181 -0.86 14.79 -11.50
N TYR A 182 -1.15 13.90 -10.54
CA TYR A 182 -2.40 13.90 -9.77
C TYR A 182 -2.27 14.53 -8.39
N SER A 183 -1.11 15.04 -8.01
CA SER A 183 -0.89 15.64 -6.68
C SER A 183 -1.82 16.81 -6.35
N ASN A 184 -2.23 17.58 -7.36
CA ASN A 184 -3.13 18.74 -7.27
C ASN A 184 -4.55 18.48 -7.80
N LYS A 185 -4.89 17.21 -8.13
CA LYS A 185 -6.18 16.90 -8.80
C LYS A 185 -7.24 16.32 -7.86
N LEU A 186 -6.96 16.23 -6.57
CA LEU A 186 -7.96 15.83 -5.60
C LEU A 186 -9.09 16.87 -5.61
N LYS A 187 -10.33 16.42 -5.81
CA LYS A 187 -11.51 17.29 -5.85
C LYS A 187 -12.30 17.10 -4.58
N ILE A 188 -12.70 18.20 -3.98
CA ILE A 188 -13.55 18.22 -2.79
C ILE A 188 -14.79 19.03 -3.12
N ASN A 189 -15.95 18.39 -3.06
CA ASN A 189 -17.23 19.08 -3.22
C ASN A 189 -17.59 19.77 -1.90
N VAL A 190 -17.49 21.09 -1.90
CA VAL A 190 -17.74 21.93 -0.71
C VAL A 190 -19.22 21.93 -0.28
N ASP A 191 -20.15 21.73 -1.22
CA ASP A 191 -21.60 21.73 -0.93
C ASP A 191 -21.99 20.50 -0.11
N THR A 192 -21.41 19.35 -0.42
CA THR A 192 -21.67 18.09 0.30
C THR A 192 -20.71 17.86 1.48
N CYS A 193 -19.62 18.62 1.58
CA CYS A 193 -18.67 18.52 2.69
C CYS A 193 -19.29 19.06 3.98
N ILE A 194 -19.28 18.27 5.04
CA ILE A 194 -19.81 18.64 6.37
C ILE A 194 -18.73 19.10 7.36
N GLY A 195 -17.47 19.26 6.92
CA GLY A 195 -16.39 19.73 7.78
C GLY A 195 -15.96 18.81 8.92
N CYS A 196 -16.27 17.50 8.86
CA CYS A 196 -16.03 16.56 9.96
C CYS A 196 -14.55 16.29 10.27
N GLY A 197 -13.60 16.75 9.46
CA GLY A 197 -12.15 16.62 9.68
C GLY A 197 -11.59 15.21 9.49
N LYS A 198 -12.41 14.18 9.20
CA LYS A 198 -11.92 12.80 9.07
C LYS A 198 -10.85 12.63 8.00
N CYS A 199 -11.00 13.30 6.85
CA CYS A 199 -10.04 13.27 5.75
C CYS A 199 -8.71 13.95 6.12
N VAL A 200 -8.73 14.99 6.95
CA VAL A 200 -7.53 15.66 7.48
C VAL A 200 -6.73 14.68 8.33
N LYS A 201 -7.38 14.06 9.34
CA LYS A 201 -6.75 13.08 10.25
C LYS A 201 -6.20 11.85 9.53
N LEU A 202 -6.82 11.46 8.42
CA LEU A 202 -6.45 10.25 7.68
C LEU A 202 -5.38 10.49 6.61
N CYS A 203 -5.09 11.73 6.24
CA CYS A 203 -4.16 12.01 5.15
C CYS A 203 -2.70 11.84 5.59
N PRO A 204 -1.97 10.84 5.07
CA PRO A 204 -0.58 10.59 5.49
C PRO A 204 0.41 11.58 4.89
N MET A 205 -0.06 12.54 4.10
CA MET A 205 0.76 13.55 3.41
C MET A 205 0.43 14.98 3.84
N ASP A 206 -0.43 15.16 4.86
CA ASP A 206 -0.95 16.46 5.27
C ASP A 206 -1.46 17.30 4.09
N ASN A 207 -2.11 16.58 3.14
CA ASN A 207 -2.63 17.20 1.92
C ASN A 207 -3.99 17.88 2.12
N ILE A 208 -4.68 17.62 3.22
CA ILE A 208 -6.03 18.12 3.44
C ILE A 208 -6.05 18.93 4.74
N ALA A 209 -6.62 20.12 4.67
CA ALA A 209 -6.88 21.00 5.81
C ALA A 209 -8.37 21.36 5.88
N LEU A 210 -8.82 21.95 6.99
CA LEU A 210 -10.12 22.60 7.08
C LEU A 210 -9.92 24.11 6.94
N ASP A 211 -10.70 24.71 6.08
CA ASP A 211 -10.85 26.15 5.93
C ASP A 211 -12.36 26.47 5.97
N ASN A 212 -12.77 27.40 6.83
CA ASN A 212 -14.18 27.77 7.04
C ASN A 212 -15.11 26.55 7.18
N ASN A 213 -14.71 25.57 7.99
CA ASN A 213 -15.43 24.28 8.19
C ASN A 213 -15.63 23.45 6.92
N LYS A 214 -14.85 23.65 5.89
CA LYS A 214 -14.83 22.84 4.67
C LYS A 214 -13.42 22.29 4.43
N ALA A 215 -13.36 21.09 3.87
CA ALA A 215 -12.07 20.51 3.53
C ALA A 215 -11.49 21.17 2.27
N THR A 216 -10.18 21.45 2.30
CA THR A 216 -9.38 21.97 1.20
C THR A 216 -8.14 21.11 0.99
N GLN A 217 -7.50 21.18 -0.17
CA GLN A 217 -6.32 20.37 -0.48
C GLN A 217 -5.08 21.23 -0.77
N ASN A 218 -3.89 20.70 -0.41
CA ASN A 218 -2.59 21.40 -0.45
C ASN A 218 -1.65 20.87 -1.57
N ASN A 219 -2.16 20.27 -2.63
CA ASN A 219 -1.41 19.77 -3.78
C ASN A 219 -0.34 18.69 -3.47
N LYS A 220 -0.53 17.93 -2.38
CA LYS A 220 0.39 16.88 -1.94
C LYS A 220 -0.18 15.45 -2.08
N CYS A 221 -1.27 15.28 -2.83
CA CYS A 221 -1.93 13.97 -2.95
C CYS A 221 -1.00 12.92 -3.57
N THR A 222 -0.96 11.73 -2.99
CA THR A 222 -0.19 10.56 -3.47
C THR A 222 -1.06 9.40 -3.92
N MET A 223 -2.34 9.64 -4.17
CA MET A 223 -3.31 8.66 -4.68
C MET A 223 -3.54 7.45 -3.76
N CYS A 224 -3.43 7.61 -2.45
CA CYS A 224 -3.65 6.51 -1.51
C CYS A 224 -5.13 6.14 -1.30
N TYR A 225 -6.05 6.96 -1.77
CA TYR A 225 -7.51 6.77 -1.69
C TYR A 225 -8.09 6.66 -0.27
N ARG A 226 -7.30 6.89 0.77
CA ARG A 226 -7.75 6.77 2.16
C ARG A 226 -8.88 7.75 2.48
N CYS A 227 -8.75 9.02 2.11
CA CYS A 227 -9.77 10.05 2.36
C CYS A 227 -11.06 9.78 1.57
N ILE A 228 -10.96 9.34 0.31
CA ILE A 228 -12.12 9.04 -0.55
C ILE A 228 -12.93 7.89 0.04
N ASN A 229 -12.25 6.79 0.41
CA ASN A 229 -12.91 5.59 0.93
C ASN A 229 -13.45 5.74 2.36
N ASN A 230 -13.16 6.83 3.05
CA ASN A 230 -13.60 7.09 4.41
C ASN A 230 -14.47 8.35 4.57
N CYS A 231 -14.72 9.09 3.51
CA CYS A 231 -15.58 10.28 3.57
C CYS A 231 -17.05 9.88 3.78
N PRO A 232 -17.71 10.25 4.89
CA PRO A 232 -19.09 9.84 5.16
C PRO A 232 -20.10 10.44 4.17
N LYS A 233 -19.75 11.56 3.54
CA LYS A 233 -20.58 12.23 2.52
C LYS A 233 -20.10 12.01 1.10
N GLN A 234 -19.06 11.16 0.91
CA GLN A 234 -18.46 10.86 -0.40
C GLN A 234 -18.11 12.12 -1.21
N SER A 235 -17.75 13.19 -0.51
CA SER A 235 -17.49 14.53 -1.09
C SER A 235 -16.13 14.64 -1.79
N ILE A 236 -15.31 13.58 -1.80
CA ILE A 236 -13.94 13.62 -2.29
C ILE A 236 -13.78 12.63 -3.45
N THR A 237 -13.21 13.10 -4.56
CA THR A 237 -12.89 12.30 -5.75
C THR A 237 -11.49 12.64 -6.29
N LEU A 238 -10.94 11.79 -7.15
CA LEU A 238 -9.62 12.00 -7.75
C LEU A 238 -9.59 11.69 -9.25
N LEU A 239 -9.93 10.49 -9.64
CA LEU A 239 -9.98 10.08 -11.06
C LEU A 239 -11.38 10.26 -11.64
N GLY A 240 -12.40 9.84 -10.92
CA GLY A 240 -13.78 9.93 -11.32
C GLY A 240 -14.45 11.27 -10.99
N LYS A 241 -15.73 11.36 -11.36
CA LYS A 241 -16.59 12.52 -11.06
C LYS A 241 -17.35 12.36 -9.75
N GLN A 242 -17.60 11.11 -9.34
CA GLN A 242 -18.32 10.75 -8.12
C GLN A 242 -17.76 9.46 -7.52
N VAL A 243 -17.93 9.26 -6.22
CA VAL A 243 -17.60 7.98 -5.59
C VAL A 243 -18.64 6.94 -6.03
N VAL A 244 -18.17 5.88 -6.66
CA VAL A 244 -18.99 4.75 -7.08
C VAL A 244 -19.18 3.77 -5.95
N GLU A 245 -18.09 3.53 -5.19
CA GLU A 245 -18.09 2.59 -4.08
C GLU A 245 -16.91 2.88 -3.14
N GLN A 246 -17.18 2.90 -1.85
CA GLN A 246 -16.10 2.93 -0.86
C GLN A 246 -15.54 1.52 -0.66
N CYS A 247 -14.21 1.37 -0.80
CA CYS A 247 -13.51 0.10 -0.92
C CYS A 247 -12.50 -0.07 0.21
N THR A 248 -12.97 -0.21 1.44
CA THR A 248 -12.12 -0.61 2.56
C THR A 248 -12.16 -2.13 2.74
N ILE A 249 -11.08 -2.72 3.26
CA ILE A 249 -10.95 -4.17 3.42
C ILE A 249 -12.07 -4.76 4.29
N GLU A 250 -12.50 -4.01 5.32
CA GLU A 250 -13.54 -4.40 6.28
C GLU A 250 -14.87 -4.73 5.60
N LYS A 251 -15.10 -4.22 4.40
CA LYS A 251 -16.29 -4.53 3.61
C LYS A 251 -16.30 -5.97 3.06
N TYR A 252 -15.14 -6.58 2.94
CA TYR A 252 -14.94 -7.84 2.20
C TYR A 252 -14.44 -8.98 3.08
N ILE A 253 -13.97 -8.71 4.29
CA ILE A 253 -13.68 -9.71 5.32
C ILE A 253 -14.93 -9.92 6.18
N ASP A 254 -15.17 -11.17 6.59
CA ASP A 254 -16.27 -11.53 7.50
C ASP A 254 -15.87 -11.21 8.94
#